data_d81a2d31cd4b31de2de025710a9651bd
#
_entry.id   d81a2d31cd4b31de2de025710a9651bd
#
_cell.length_a   1.000
_cell.length_b   1.000
_cell.length_c   1.000
_cell.angle_alpha   90.00
_cell.angle_beta   90.00
_cell.angle_gamma   90.00
#
_symmetry.space_group_name_H-M   'P 1'
#
loop_
_entity.id
_entity.type
_entity.pdbx_description
1 polymer ?
#
loop_
_entity_poly.entity_id
_entity_poly.type
_entity_poly.pdbx_seq_one_letter_code
_entity_poly.pdbx_strand_id
1 'polypeptide(L)'
;KVHMDWYGDYGIAFRKEWGMQHNIQPVHYLNEESDLRKDITEVLKAALNEEKAGSKTHEMLKNYLLHELMYYKPYQGKMKNRKTKKIAVKCLMDECEWRYIPDVATLELEQVIVNPGVENAGYVQLASNSMNFREEVSLHFEYSDIKHIVLQTKEEYQELSRAIDSWKFEDKSEILSKVIIWPDKQEDF
;
A
#
# COMPACT_ATOMS: atom_id res chain seq x y z
N LYS A 1 -10.86 -10.70 -11.88
CA LYS A 1 -11.85 -11.17 -10.89
C LYS A 1 -11.23 -11.63 -9.58
N VAL A 2 -10.15 -12.40 -9.61
CA VAL A 2 -9.47 -12.90 -8.38
C VAL A 2 -9.00 -11.75 -7.48
N HIS A 3 -8.44 -10.69 -8.04
CA HIS A 3 -7.99 -9.52 -7.27
C HIS A 3 -9.13 -8.80 -6.55
N MET A 4 -10.25 -8.57 -7.24
CA MET A 4 -11.39 -7.85 -6.68
C MET A 4 -12.05 -8.60 -5.53
N ASP A 5 -12.03 -9.93 -5.55
CA ASP A 5 -12.57 -10.76 -4.46
C ASP A 5 -11.80 -10.60 -3.13
N TRP A 6 -10.54 -10.14 -3.21
CA TRP A 6 -9.67 -9.96 -2.06
C TRP A 6 -9.53 -8.50 -1.62
N TYR A 7 -9.41 -7.55 -2.56
CA TYR A 7 -8.99 -6.17 -2.26
C TYR A 7 -10.11 -5.15 -2.36
N GLY A 8 -11.07 -5.31 -3.24
CA GLY A 8 -12.19 -4.39 -3.40
C GLY A 8 -12.73 -4.34 -4.82
N ASP A 9 -13.84 -3.66 -4.93
CA ASP A 9 -14.63 -3.60 -6.15
C ASP A 9 -14.32 -2.36 -7.00
N TYR A 10 -13.58 -1.40 -6.45
CA TYR A 10 -13.20 -0.15 -7.09
C TYR A 10 -11.69 0.00 -7.17
N GLY A 11 -11.23 0.74 -8.14
CA GLY A 11 -9.80 1.03 -8.28
C GLY A 11 -9.55 2.33 -9.03
N ILE A 12 -8.46 2.99 -8.65
CA ILE A 12 -7.88 4.09 -9.41
C ILE A 12 -6.56 3.57 -9.97
N ALA A 13 -6.41 3.64 -11.29
CA ALA A 13 -5.18 3.25 -11.97
C ALA A 13 -4.39 4.48 -12.37
N PHE A 14 -3.13 4.50 -12.02
CA PHE A 14 -2.15 5.48 -12.44
C PHE A 14 -1.25 4.91 -13.54
N ARG A 15 -0.54 5.79 -14.24
CA ARG A 15 0.53 5.34 -15.13
C ARG A 15 1.71 4.85 -14.29
N LYS A 16 2.37 3.81 -14.73
CA LYS A 16 3.52 3.23 -14.01
C LYS A 16 4.66 4.24 -13.88
N GLU A 17 4.87 5.02 -14.92
CA GLU A 17 5.87 6.10 -14.95
C GLU A 17 5.59 7.15 -13.88
N TRP A 18 4.31 7.49 -13.67
CA TRP A 18 3.91 8.39 -12.59
C TRP A 18 4.30 7.81 -11.22
N GLY A 19 4.01 6.54 -10.98
CA GLY A 19 4.40 5.87 -9.74
C GLY A 19 5.92 5.92 -9.50
N MET A 20 6.71 5.65 -10.54
CA MET A 20 8.18 5.71 -10.46
C MET A 20 8.68 7.12 -10.13
N GLN A 21 8.07 8.17 -10.69
CA GLN A 21 8.41 9.56 -10.41
C GLN A 21 8.02 10.02 -8.99
N HIS A 22 7.04 9.34 -8.39
CA HIS A 22 6.54 9.65 -7.04
C HIS A 22 7.06 8.68 -5.97
N ASN A 23 8.23 8.10 -6.22
CA ASN A 23 8.93 7.24 -5.25
C ASN A 23 8.13 6.00 -4.82
N ILE A 24 7.24 5.49 -5.70
CA ILE A 24 6.56 4.23 -5.47
C ILE A 24 7.45 3.09 -5.96
N GLN A 25 7.74 2.15 -5.09
CA GLN A 25 8.68 1.05 -5.33
C GLN A 25 7.96 -0.31 -5.30
N PRO A 26 8.40 -1.30 -6.10
CA PRO A 26 7.93 -2.66 -5.94
C PRO A 26 8.36 -3.22 -4.58
N VAL A 27 7.50 -4.00 -3.93
CA VAL A 27 7.85 -4.67 -2.69
C VAL A 27 8.71 -5.90 -2.94
N HIS A 28 9.54 -6.26 -1.95
CA HIS A 28 10.36 -7.46 -1.95
C HIS A 28 9.61 -8.61 -1.29
N TYR A 29 9.30 -9.66 -2.07
CA TYR A 29 8.63 -10.83 -1.52
C TYR A 29 9.66 -11.79 -0.95
N LEU A 30 9.57 -12.08 0.35
CA LEU A 30 10.46 -12.97 1.06
C LEU A 30 9.81 -14.33 1.31
N ASN A 31 10.54 -15.39 0.98
CA ASN A 31 10.21 -16.72 1.45
C ASN A 31 10.55 -16.80 2.95
N GLU A 32 9.57 -17.16 3.78
CA GLU A 32 9.71 -17.22 5.23
C GLU A 32 10.74 -18.23 5.71
N GLU A 33 11.01 -19.28 4.92
CA GLU A 33 11.98 -20.34 5.23
C GLU A 33 13.38 -20.06 4.67
N SER A 34 13.58 -18.96 3.97
CA SER A 34 14.86 -18.65 3.32
C SER A 34 15.93 -18.22 4.33
N ASP A 35 17.19 -18.52 4.00
CA ASP A 35 18.33 -18.02 4.77
C ASP A 35 18.43 -16.50 4.70
N LEU A 36 18.09 -15.89 3.55
CA LEU A 36 18.01 -14.44 3.39
C LEU A 36 17.12 -13.78 4.46
N ARG A 37 15.95 -14.39 4.77
CA ARG A 37 15.08 -13.86 5.83
C ARG A 37 15.74 -13.97 7.21
N LYS A 38 16.45 -15.05 7.49
CA LYS A 38 17.18 -15.23 8.75
C LYS A 38 18.27 -14.17 8.88
N ASP A 39 19.05 -13.97 7.83
CA ASP A 39 20.13 -12.98 7.80
C ASP A 39 19.59 -11.56 8.04
N ILE A 40 18.53 -11.16 7.33
CA ILE A 40 17.86 -9.86 7.53
C ILE A 40 17.41 -9.71 8.99
N THR A 41 16.83 -10.76 9.57
CA THR A 41 16.36 -10.75 10.96
C THR A 41 17.51 -10.54 11.95
N GLU A 42 18.64 -11.23 11.74
CA GLU A 42 19.82 -11.12 12.60
C GLU A 42 20.48 -9.73 12.47
N VAL A 43 20.60 -9.21 11.26
CA VAL A 43 21.15 -7.86 11.04
C VAL A 43 20.24 -6.79 11.65
N LEU A 44 18.92 -6.94 11.53
CA LEU A 44 17.96 -6.04 12.16
C LEU A 44 18.06 -6.07 13.70
N LYS A 45 18.10 -7.26 14.32
CA LYS A 45 18.30 -7.40 15.76
C LYS A 45 19.59 -6.72 16.23
N ALA A 46 20.68 -6.88 15.46
CA ALA A 46 21.96 -6.24 15.76
C ALA A 46 21.88 -4.71 15.63
N ALA A 47 21.13 -4.19 14.66
CA ALA A 47 20.95 -2.75 14.46
C ALA A 47 20.01 -2.11 15.49
N LEU A 48 19.08 -2.88 16.06
CA LEU A 48 18.17 -2.42 17.12
C LEU A 48 18.77 -2.54 18.52
N ASN A 49 19.96 -3.13 18.66
CA ASN A 49 20.61 -3.27 19.96
C ASN A 49 21.17 -1.93 20.44
N GLU A 50 20.54 -1.38 21.50
CA GLU A 50 20.89 -0.07 22.08
C GLU A 50 22.28 -0.02 22.70
N GLU A 51 22.86 -1.16 23.14
CA GLU A 51 24.21 -1.21 23.70
C GLU A 51 25.29 -0.76 22.71
N LYS A 52 24.99 -0.81 21.41
CA LYS A 52 25.87 -0.34 20.33
C LYS A 52 25.49 1.04 19.80
N ALA A 53 24.44 1.65 20.37
CA ALA A 53 24.00 2.98 19.99
C ALA A 53 25.08 4.03 20.30
N GLY A 54 25.25 4.96 19.38
CA GLY A 54 26.17 6.11 19.60
C GLY A 54 27.11 6.41 18.44
N SER A 55 27.22 5.54 17.42
CA SER A 55 27.91 5.91 16.20
C SER A 55 26.94 6.33 15.11
N LYS A 56 27.30 7.37 14.35
CA LYS A 56 26.55 7.84 13.18
C LYS A 56 26.28 6.70 12.17
N THR A 57 27.26 5.80 12.02
CA THR A 57 27.13 4.64 11.13
C THR A 57 26.06 3.66 11.62
N HIS A 58 25.97 3.44 12.93
CA HIS A 58 24.96 2.54 13.50
C HIS A 58 23.56 3.11 13.29
N GLU A 59 23.37 4.42 13.52
CA GLU A 59 22.09 5.09 13.29
C GLU A 59 21.67 5.06 11.82
N MET A 60 22.60 5.33 10.89
CA MET A 60 22.34 5.18 9.45
C MET A 60 21.90 3.76 9.08
N LEU A 61 22.59 2.73 9.58
CA LEU A 61 22.24 1.35 9.30
C LEU A 61 20.87 0.98 9.86
N LYS A 62 20.57 1.39 11.08
CA LYS A 62 19.26 1.19 11.70
C LYS A 62 18.14 1.81 10.86
N ASN A 63 18.29 3.07 10.48
CA ASN A 63 17.29 3.79 9.70
C ASN A 63 17.10 3.17 8.31
N TYR A 64 18.19 2.77 7.65
CA TYR A 64 18.14 2.06 6.38
C TYR A 64 17.37 0.73 6.49
N LEU A 65 17.69 -0.09 7.50
CA LEU A 65 17.03 -1.38 7.68
C LEU A 65 15.55 -1.23 8.04
N LEU A 66 15.18 -0.24 8.84
CA LEU A 66 13.79 0.05 9.16
C LEU A 66 13.02 0.51 7.91
N HIS A 67 13.66 1.33 7.06
CA HIS A 67 13.08 1.74 5.78
C HIS A 67 12.89 0.54 4.84
N GLU A 68 13.90 -0.31 4.69
CA GLU A 68 13.83 -1.54 3.88
C GLU A 68 12.71 -2.48 4.34
N LEU A 69 12.51 -2.63 5.66
CA LEU A 69 11.46 -3.49 6.20
C LEU A 69 10.06 -3.09 5.72
N MET A 70 9.83 -1.81 5.45
CA MET A 70 8.54 -1.34 4.96
C MET A 70 8.25 -1.83 3.53
N TYR A 71 9.29 -2.23 2.78
CA TYR A 71 9.16 -2.81 1.45
C TYR A 71 9.12 -4.35 1.44
N TYR A 72 9.37 -5.02 2.56
CA TYR A 72 9.28 -6.47 2.60
C TYR A 72 7.83 -6.94 2.80
N LYS A 73 7.51 -8.04 2.13
CA LYS A 73 6.24 -8.74 2.25
C LYS A 73 6.48 -10.24 2.22
N PRO A 74 5.75 -11.05 3.01
CA PRO A 74 5.85 -12.50 2.91
C PRO A 74 5.47 -12.96 1.50
N TYR A 75 6.14 -14.00 0.98
CA TYR A 75 5.80 -14.61 -0.30
C TYR A 75 4.36 -15.12 -0.33
N GLN A 76 3.89 -15.66 0.81
CA GLN A 76 2.54 -16.14 0.99
C GLN A 76 2.02 -15.79 2.39
N GLY A 77 0.72 -15.70 2.54
CA GLY A 77 0.12 -15.34 3.81
C GLY A 77 -1.35 -15.70 3.91
N LYS A 78 -1.86 -15.74 5.15
CA LYS A 78 -3.28 -15.93 5.41
C LYS A 78 -4.03 -14.64 5.16
N MET A 79 -5.02 -14.68 4.26
CA MET A 79 -5.90 -13.55 4.00
C MET A 79 -7.36 -13.95 4.15
N LYS A 80 -8.18 -12.98 4.56
CA LYS A 80 -9.63 -13.13 4.60
C LYS A 80 -10.23 -12.64 3.29
N ASN A 81 -10.86 -13.54 2.55
CA ASN A 81 -11.58 -13.19 1.34
C ASN A 81 -12.77 -12.27 1.70
N ARG A 82 -12.90 -11.13 1.02
CA ARG A 82 -13.93 -10.13 1.33
C ARG A 82 -15.35 -10.62 1.04
N LYS A 83 -15.54 -11.41 -0.01
CA LYS A 83 -16.85 -11.93 -0.41
C LYS A 83 -17.25 -13.16 0.41
N THR A 84 -16.38 -14.15 0.49
CA THR A 84 -16.70 -15.42 1.16
C THR A 84 -16.48 -15.38 2.68
N LYS A 85 -15.77 -14.35 3.19
CA LYS A 85 -15.34 -14.21 4.58
C LYS A 85 -14.42 -15.33 5.10
N LYS A 86 -14.03 -16.27 4.26
CA LYS A 86 -13.14 -17.38 4.61
C LYS A 86 -11.68 -16.91 4.61
N ILE A 87 -10.90 -17.48 5.52
CA ILE A 87 -9.44 -17.30 5.56
C ILE A 87 -8.81 -18.39 4.69
N ALA A 88 -7.93 -18.00 3.79
CA ALA A 88 -7.14 -18.91 2.97
C ALA A 88 -5.70 -18.43 2.85
N VAL A 89 -4.79 -19.36 2.61
CA VAL A 89 -3.41 -19.04 2.25
C VAL A 89 -3.41 -18.55 0.80
N LYS A 90 -2.77 -17.42 0.56
CA LYS A 90 -2.64 -16.81 -0.77
C LYS A 90 -1.17 -16.57 -1.08
N CYS A 91 -0.78 -16.77 -2.33
CA CYS A 91 0.49 -16.29 -2.86
C CYS A 91 0.39 -14.75 -2.96
N LEU A 92 1.11 -14.04 -2.10
CA LEU A 92 1.07 -12.58 -2.08
C LEU A 92 1.92 -11.98 -3.20
N MET A 93 2.89 -12.74 -3.71
CA MET A 93 3.67 -12.30 -4.87
C MET A 93 2.82 -12.05 -6.13
N ASP A 94 1.69 -12.75 -6.27
CA ASP A 94 0.75 -12.54 -7.39
C ASP A 94 0.13 -11.14 -7.39
N GLU A 95 0.27 -10.40 -6.29
CA GLU A 95 -0.23 -9.02 -6.20
C GLU A 95 0.61 -8.04 -6.98
N CYS A 96 1.89 -8.36 -7.20
CA CYS A 96 2.86 -7.45 -7.83
C CYS A 96 2.78 -6.04 -7.20
N GLU A 97 2.69 -6.00 -5.86
CA GLU A 97 2.45 -4.77 -5.10
C GLU A 97 3.56 -3.76 -5.30
N TRP A 98 3.17 -2.51 -5.48
CA TRP A 98 4.03 -1.35 -5.40
C TRP A 98 3.60 -0.50 -4.22
N ARG A 99 4.55 0.07 -3.49
CA ARG A 99 4.27 0.78 -2.25
C ARG A 99 4.92 2.15 -2.25
N TYR A 100 4.14 3.14 -1.86
CA TYR A 100 4.63 4.45 -1.46
C TYR A 100 4.96 4.43 0.02
N ILE A 101 6.14 4.90 0.37
CA ILE A 101 6.57 5.11 1.75
C ILE A 101 7.08 6.55 1.84
N PRO A 102 6.46 7.40 2.66
CA PRO A 102 6.94 8.76 2.86
C PRO A 102 8.33 8.74 3.49
N ASP A 103 9.10 9.80 3.29
CA ASP A 103 10.41 9.95 3.92
C ASP A 103 10.26 10.24 5.42
N VAL A 104 10.10 9.18 6.18
CA VAL A 104 9.88 9.24 7.63
C VAL A 104 11.09 9.81 8.39
N ALA A 105 12.29 9.76 7.81
CA ALA A 105 13.50 10.27 8.43
C ALA A 105 13.53 11.81 8.36
N THR A 106 13.17 12.39 7.22
CA THR A 106 13.09 13.85 7.05
C THR A 106 11.91 14.45 7.82
N LEU A 107 10.83 13.69 7.99
CA LEU A 107 9.61 14.15 8.66
C LEU A 107 9.64 14.01 10.18
N GLU A 108 10.77 13.56 10.75
CA GLU A 108 10.93 13.33 12.19
C GLU A 108 9.78 12.51 12.80
N LEU A 109 9.23 11.58 12.01
CA LEU A 109 8.17 10.70 12.47
C LEU A 109 8.72 9.65 13.42
N GLU A 110 8.12 9.50 14.59
CA GLU A 110 8.41 8.37 15.45
C GLU A 110 8.08 7.06 14.72
N GLN A 111 9.08 6.22 14.55
CA GLN A 111 8.89 4.92 13.96
C GLN A 111 8.29 3.98 15.00
N VAL A 112 7.03 3.68 14.83
CA VAL A 112 6.33 2.75 15.71
C VAL A 112 6.51 1.33 15.18
N ILE A 113 7.36 0.55 15.85
CA ILE A 113 7.47 -0.87 15.59
C ILE A 113 6.39 -1.57 16.40
N VAL A 114 5.33 -2.04 15.73
CA VAL A 114 4.30 -2.83 16.37
C VAL A 114 4.80 -4.27 16.52
N ASN A 115 4.97 -4.71 17.76
CA ASN A 115 5.27 -6.12 18.03
C ASN A 115 4.03 -6.96 17.65
N PRO A 116 4.11 -7.88 16.68
CA PRO A 116 2.95 -8.68 16.26
C PRO A 116 2.38 -9.59 17.34
N GLY A 117 3.10 -9.79 18.48
CA GLY A 117 2.61 -10.51 19.64
C GLY A 117 1.73 -9.68 20.59
N VAL A 118 1.67 -8.38 20.39
CA VAL A 118 0.82 -7.47 21.17
C VAL A 118 -0.30 -7.01 20.25
N GLU A 119 -1.34 -7.82 20.11
CA GLU A 119 -2.54 -7.48 19.34
C GLU A 119 -3.32 -6.36 20.02
N ASN A 120 -2.85 -5.16 19.89
CA ASN A 120 -3.66 -3.98 20.16
C ASN A 120 -4.18 -3.40 18.85
N ALA A 121 -5.21 -4.02 18.29
CA ALA A 121 -5.87 -3.56 17.07
C ALA A 121 -6.31 -2.08 17.18
N GLY A 122 -6.64 -1.62 18.39
CA GLY A 122 -6.97 -0.22 18.66
C GLY A 122 -5.77 0.71 18.48
N TYR A 123 -4.58 0.29 18.86
CA TYR A 123 -3.37 1.10 18.68
C TYR A 123 -2.99 1.26 17.19
N VAL A 124 -3.04 0.16 16.43
CA VAL A 124 -2.78 0.18 14.98
C VAL A 124 -3.80 1.08 14.28
N GLN A 125 -5.07 1.02 14.68
CA GLN A 125 -6.12 1.88 14.11
C GLN A 125 -5.89 3.35 14.47
N LEU A 126 -5.50 3.66 15.69
CA LEU A 126 -5.16 5.03 16.13
C LEU A 126 -3.97 5.58 15.35
N ALA A 127 -2.89 4.80 15.22
CA ALA A 127 -1.73 5.18 14.44
C ALA A 127 -2.09 5.42 12.96
N SER A 128 -2.87 4.54 12.37
CA SER A 128 -3.37 4.71 10.99
C SER A 128 -4.22 5.96 10.83
N ASN A 129 -5.12 6.21 11.78
CA ASN A 129 -5.99 7.40 11.74
C ASN A 129 -5.18 8.70 11.90
N SER A 130 -4.14 8.70 12.74
CA SER A 130 -3.28 9.89 12.93
C SER A 130 -2.56 10.29 11.65
N MET A 131 -2.18 9.31 10.82
CA MET A 131 -1.53 9.57 9.53
C MET A 131 -2.47 10.26 8.54
N ASN A 132 -3.78 10.03 8.62
CA ASN A 132 -4.76 10.66 7.72
C ASN A 132 -4.86 12.18 7.88
N PHE A 133 -4.35 12.75 8.97
CA PHE A 133 -4.36 14.20 9.24
C PHE A 133 -3.01 14.87 8.93
N ARG A 134 -2.05 14.11 8.41
CA ARG A 134 -0.72 14.60 8.08
C ARG A 134 -0.54 14.70 6.58
N GLU A 135 -0.69 15.90 6.06
CA GLU A 135 -0.58 16.18 4.62
C GLU A 135 0.80 15.81 4.07
N GLU A 136 1.85 16.02 4.88
CA GLU A 136 3.23 15.75 4.51
C GLU A 136 3.57 14.27 4.26
N VAL A 137 2.74 13.34 4.74
CA VAL A 137 2.90 11.89 4.48
C VAL A 137 1.98 11.39 3.38
N SER A 138 1.11 12.24 2.86
CA SER A 138 0.14 11.87 1.84
C SER A 138 0.75 11.88 0.45
N LEU A 139 0.37 10.91 -0.35
CA LEU A 139 0.71 10.91 -1.77
C LEU A 139 -0.30 11.76 -2.51
N HIS A 140 0.14 12.92 -3.00
CA HIS A 140 -0.69 13.84 -3.75
C HIS A 140 -0.69 13.50 -5.24
N PHE A 141 -1.84 13.64 -5.87
CA PHE A 141 -2.00 13.47 -7.31
C PHE A 141 -3.11 14.39 -7.84
N GLU A 142 -2.96 14.77 -9.09
CA GLU A 142 -3.98 15.52 -9.83
C GLU A 142 -4.87 14.55 -10.61
N TYR A 143 -6.07 15.00 -10.97
CA TYR A 143 -6.96 14.17 -11.80
C TYR A 143 -6.36 13.81 -13.16
N SER A 144 -5.45 14.62 -13.70
CA SER A 144 -4.69 14.36 -14.93
C SER A 144 -3.77 13.14 -14.79
N ASP A 145 -3.31 12.81 -13.59
CA ASP A 145 -2.44 11.66 -13.33
C ASP A 145 -3.21 10.33 -13.37
N ILE A 146 -4.51 10.40 -13.14
CA ILE A 146 -5.38 9.23 -13.19
C ILE A 146 -5.47 8.72 -14.62
N LYS A 147 -5.09 7.47 -14.82
CA LYS A 147 -5.23 6.78 -16.10
C LYS A 147 -6.63 6.21 -16.28
N HIS A 148 -7.12 5.50 -15.27
CA HIS A 148 -8.45 4.89 -15.28
C HIS A 148 -9.07 4.89 -13.89
N ILE A 149 -10.39 5.00 -13.85
CA ILE A 149 -11.24 4.76 -12.69
C ILE A 149 -12.04 3.50 -12.99
N VAL A 150 -11.86 2.46 -12.19
CA VAL A 150 -12.50 1.16 -12.41
C VAL A 150 -13.74 1.05 -11.54
N LEU A 151 -14.88 0.84 -12.17
CA LEU A 151 -16.17 0.61 -11.56
C LEU A 151 -16.73 -0.73 -12.00
N GLN A 152 -17.74 -1.27 -11.30
CA GLN A 152 -18.36 -2.54 -11.67
C GLN A 152 -19.61 -2.37 -12.51
N THR A 153 -20.40 -1.34 -12.22
CA THR A 153 -21.74 -1.18 -12.81
C THR A 153 -21.97 0.20 -13.42
N LYS A 154 -22.99 0.30 -14.27
CA LYS A 154 -23.45 1.57 -14.83
C LYS A 154 -24.09 2.47 -13.78
N GLU A 155 -24.71 1.89 -12.78
CA GLU A 155 -25.33 2.60 -11.66
C GLU A 155 -24.26 3.36 -10.87
N GLU A 156 -23.12 2.71 -10.59
CA GLU A 156 -21.96 3.33 -9.94
C GLU A 156 -21.35 4.46 -10.77
N TYR A 157 -21.33 4.31 -12.10
CA TYR A 157 -20.94 5.40 -12.99
C TYR A 157 -21.87 6.62 -12.83
N GLN A 158 -23.18 6.38 -12.73
CA GLN A 158 -24.15 7.47 -12.52
C GLN A 158 -23.97 8.13 -11.16
N GLU A 159 -23.66 7.36 -10.12
CA GLU A 159 -23.36 7.87 -8.79
C GLU A 159 -22.09 8.73 -8.78
N LEU A 160 -21.02 8.24 -9.41
CA LEU A 160 -19.78 9.00 -9.57
C LEU A 160 -20.03 10.30 -10.33
N SER A 161 -20.80 10.26 -11.43
CA SER A 161 -21.14 11.43 -12.22
C SER A 161 -21.86 12.48 -11.37
N ARG A 162 -22.83 12.07 -10.54
CA ARG A 162 -23.55 12.96 -9.63
C ARG A 162 -22.65 13.52 -8.54
N ALA A 163 -21.74 12.72 -8.01
CA ALA A 163 -20.76 13.17 -7.01
C ALA A 163 -19.84 14.25 -7.60
N ILE A 164 -19.31 14.04 -8.79
CA ILE A 164 -18.45 15.00 -9.50
C ILE A 164 -19.21 16.31 -9.76
N ASP A 165 -20.49 16.25 -10.13
CA ASP A 165 -21.34 17.43 -10.28
C ASP A 165 -21.44 18.24 -8.99
N SER A 166 -21.56 17.55 -7.85
CA SER A 166 -21.66 18.19 -6.53
C SER A 166 -20.35 18.88 -6.12
N TRP A 167 -19.19 18.38 -6.58
CA TRP A 167 -17.88 18.94 -6.28
C TRP A 167 -17.48 20.14 -7.15
N LYS A 168 -18.31 20.51 -8.12
CA LYS A 168 -18.07 21.62 -9.05
C LYS A 168 -16.72 21.53 -9.78
N PHE A 169 -16.35 20.32 -10.16
CA PHE A 169 -15.17 20.09 -10.96
C PHE A 169 -15.30 20.75 -12.35
N GLU A 170 -14.32 21.54 -12.75
CA GLU A 170 -14.34 22.24 -14.04
C GLU A 170 -14.22 21.26 -15.22
N ASP A 171 -13.43 20.17 -15.06
CA ASP A 171 -13.14 19.20 -16.13
C ASP A 171 -13.84 17.85 -15.91
N LYS A 172 -15.13 17.88 -15.58
CA LYS A 172 -15.95 16.68 -15.39
C LYS A 172 -15.81 15.67 -16.54
N SER A 173 -15.83 16.15 -17.77
CA SER A 173 -15.76 15.30 -18.96
C SER A 173 -14.45 14.52 -19.04
N GLU A 174 -13.34 15.13 -18.63
CA GLU A 174 -12.05 14.45 -18.59
C GLU A 174 -12.05 13.29 -17.56
N ILE A 175 -12.53 13.53 -16.35
CA ILE A 175 -12.61 12.50 -15.33
C ILE A 175 -13.51 11.35 -15.78
N LEU A 176 -14.70 11.66 -16.30
CA LEU A 176 -15.65 10.63 -16.73
C LEU A 176 -15.15 9.84 -17.95
N SER A 177 -14.34 10.43 -18.80
CA SER A 177 -13.71 9.74 -19.93
C SER A 177 -12.71 8.65 -19.52
N LYS A 178 -12.20 8.72 -18.28
CA LYS A 178 -11.25 7.75 -17.71
C LYS A 178 -11.94 6.57 -17.03
N VAL A 179 -13.28 6.57 -16.95
CA VAL A 179 -14.02 5.51 -16.28
C VAL A 179 -14.10 4.27 -17.16
N ILE A 180 -13.76 3.14 -16.57
CA ILE A 180 -13.92 1.81 -17.14
C ILE A 180 -14.90 1.03 -16.28
N ILE A 181 -15.96 0.53 -16.90
CA ILE A 181 -16.87 -0.42 -16.25
C ILE A 181 -16.32 -1.82 -16.49
N TRP A 182 -15.86 -2.46 -15.41
CA TRP A 182 -15.29 -3.79 -15.48
C TRP A 182 -16.40 -4.83 -15.40
N PRO A 183 -16.73 -5.54 -16.49
CA PRO A 183 -17.84 -6.47 -16.49
C PRO A 183 -17.57 -7.68 -15.59
N ASP A 184 -18.61 -8.15 -14.91
CA ASP A 184 -18.58 -9.33 -14.03
C ASP A 184 -18.16 -10.63 -14.76
N LYS A 185 -18.18 -10.60 -16.06
CA LYS A 185 -17.76 -11.69 -16.94
C LYS A 185 -16.74 -11.17 -17.93
N GLN A 186 -15.48 -11.22 -17.57
CA GLN A 186 -14.46 -11.35 -18.61
C GLN A 186 -14.45 -12.80 -19.07
N GLU A 187 -14.81 -13.00 -20.30
CA GLU A 187 -14.34 -14.15 -21.06
C GLU A 187 -12.82 -13.99 -21.12
N ASP A 188 -12.11 -15.03 -20.70
CA ASP A 188 -10.65 -15.08 -20.72
C ASP A 188 -10.15 -14.79 -22.15
N PHE A 189 -9.30 -13.73 -22.26
CA PHE A 189 -8.48 -13.55 -23.44
C PHE A 189 -7.16 -14.26 -23.23
#